data_2f72b6e6341e80d14855efd55ff9414b
#
_entry.id   2f72b6e6341e80d14855efd55ff9414b
#
_cell.length_a   1.000
_cell.length_b   1.000
_cell.length_c   1.000
_cell.angle_alpha   90.00
_cell.angle_beta   90.00
_cell.angle_gamma   90.00
#
_symmetry.space_group_name_H-M   'P 1'
#
loop_
_entity.id
_entity.type
_entity.pdbx_description
1 polymer ?
#
loop_
_entity_poly.entity_id
_entity_poly.type
_entity_poly.pdbx_seq_one_letter_code
_entity_poly.pdbx_strand_id
1 'polypeptide(L)'
;MEHLGKVFREFRTSGNYSLKEAAGESWSTSQLSRFELGESDLAVSRFFEILDNIHVTIENFMDKARNFHNHEHVSMMAQIIPLYYSNDIAGFQKLQREQLEKSKSSTTPLYFELNWILLQGLICQRDATYDMKQDDLDKVADYLFKIEEWTMYELILFGNLYSFYDVDYVTRIGREVMEREEFYQEISRHKRLVLILALNCYQHCLEHSSFYNANYFEAYTEKIIDKGIKLYERNVFHLFKRFCLISKRTV
;
A
#
# COMPACT_ATOMS: atom_id res chain seq x y z
N MET A 1 13.23 17.77 -0.72
CA MET A 1 13.89 16.81 -1.64
C MET A 1 15.21 17.40 -2.01
N GLU A 2 16.30 16.67 -1.91
CA GLU A 2 17.60 17.16 -2.39
C GLU A 2 17.61 17.31 -3.90
N HIS A 3 18.52 18.12 -4.43
CA HIS A 3 18.67 18.30 -5.87
C HIS A 3 19.05 16.96 -6.54
N LEU A 4 18.21 16.48 -7.47
CA LEU A 4 18.33 15.14 -8.05
C LEU A 4 19.70 14.89 -8.71
N GLY A 5 20.27 15.90 -9.39
CA GLY A 5 21.59 15.81 -10.01
C GLY A 5 22.71 15.57 -8.99
N LYS A 6 22.63 16.21 -7.82
CA LYS A 6 23.60 15.98 -6.72
C LYS A 6 23.52 14.55 -6.21
N VAL A 7 22.32 14.04 -5.98
CA VAL A 7 22.11 12.65 -5.52
C VAL A 7 22.61 11.65 -6.55
N PHE A 8 22.36 11.90 -7.85
CA PHE A 8 22.88 11.08 -8.93
C PHE A 8 24.42 11.05 -8.92
N ARG A 9 25.06 12.23 -8.82
CA ARG A 9 26.52 12.35 -8.74
C ARG A 9 27.09 11.53 -7.57
N GLU A 10 26.43 11.55 -6.42
CA GLU A 10 26.85 10.79 -5.26
C GLU A 10 26.81 9.28 -5.52
N PHE A 11 25.75 8.76 -6.14
CA PHE A 11 25.67 7.35 -6.55
C PHE A 11 26.73 7.02 -7.59
N ARG A 12 26.86 7.84 -8.64
CA ARG A 12 27.86 7.63 -9.69
C ARG A 12 29.29 7.57 -9.12
N THR A 13 29.65 8.54 -8.27
CA THR A 13 31.01 8.61 -7.71
C THR A 13 31.27 7.52 -6.69
N SER A 14 30.31 7.16 -5.86
CA SER A 14 30.44 6.06 -4.91
C SER A 14 30.57 4.70 -5.60
N GLY A 15 29.92 4.53 -6.76
CA GLY A 15 30.05 3.35 -7.62
C GLY A 15 31.32 3.36 -8.51
N ASN A 16 32.15 4.42 -8.44
CA ASN A 16 33.34 4.62 -9.27
C ASN A 16 33.06 4.71 -10.78
N TYR A 17 31.84 5.12 -11.18
CA TYR A 17 31.50 5.35 -12.59
C TYR A 17 32.01 6.72 -13.06
N SER A 18 32.65 6.74 -14.23
CA SER A 18 32.98 7.97 -14.93
C SER A 18 31.71 8.65 -15.51
N LEU A 19 31.79 9.95 -15.82
CA LEU A 19 30.70 10.64 -16.55
C LEU A 19 30.37 9.97 -17.88
N LYS A 20 31.38 9.40 -18.56
CA LYS A 20 31.21 8.74 -19.85
C LYS A 20 30.42 7.43 -19.71
N GLU A 21 30.75 6.61 -18.73
CA GLU A 21 30.04 5.35 -18.46
C GLU A 21 28.59 5.62 -18.04
N ALA A 22 28.37 6.60 -17.15
CA ALA A 22 27.03 6.96 -16.71
C ALA A 22 26.18 7.61 -17.80
N ALA A 23 26.76 8.38 -18.72
CA ALA A 23 26.06 8.98 -19.85
C ALA A 23 25.68 7.94 -20.92
N GLY A 24 26.43 6.84 -21.03
CA GLY A 24 26.25 5.85 -22.08
C GLY A 24 26.49 6.39 -23.47
N GLU A 25 25.85 5.79 -24.48
CA GLU A 25 25.97 6.20 -25.89
C GLU A 25 25.03 7.36 -26.27
N SER A 26 23.93 7.51 -25.54
CA SER A 26 22.82 8.42 -25.89
C SER A 26 22.98 9.82 -25.31
N TRP A 27 24.00 10.08 -24.49
CA TRP A 27 24.17 11.36 -23.78
C TRP A 27 25.59 11.92 -23.85
N SER A 28 25.69 13.25 -23.90
CA SER A 28 26.99 13.90 -23.76
C SER A 28 27.37 14.03 -22.29
N THR A 29 28.65 13.80 -22.00
CA THR A 29 29.21 13.99 -20.65
C THR A 29 29.00 15.42 -20.13
N SER A 30 28.97 16.42 -21.01
CA SER A 30 28.70 17.81 -20.64
C SER A 30 27.27 18.04 -20.19
N GLN A 31 26.28 17.40 -20.81
CA GLN A 31 24.88 17.50 -20.39
C GLN A 31 24.66 16.81 -19.03
N LEU A 32 25.25 15.62 -18.84
CA LEU A 32 25.18 14.93 -17.56
C LEU A 32 25.86 15.74 -16.44
N SER A 33 27.02 16.34 -16.71
CA SER A 33 27.71 17.21 -15.76
C SER A 33 26.85 18.41 -15.35
N ARG A 34 26.16 19.06 -16.30
CA ARG A 34 25.25 20.17 -16.01
C ARG A 34 24.06 19.75 -15.15
N PHE A 35 23.50 18.56 -15.41
CA PHE A 35 22.48 17.99 -14.54
C PHE A 35 23.00 17.75 -13.12
N GLU A 36 24.17 17.14 -12.97
CA GLU A 36 24.79 16.91 -11.65
C GLU A 36 25.05 18.21 -10.86
N LEU A 37 25.32 19.32 -11.58
CA LEU A 37 25.53 20.64 -10.98
C LEU A 37 24.23 21.41 -10.72
N GLY A 38 23.09 20.90 -11.20
CA GLY A 38 21.82 21.58 -11.07
C GLY A 38 21.56 22.70 -12.08
N GLU A 39 22.35 22.73 -13.14
CA GLU A 39 22.25 23.74 -14.20
C GLU A 39 21.25 23.38 -15.29
N SER A 40 20.79 22.14 -15.31
CA SER A 40 19.79 21.65 -16.27
C SER A 40 18.97 20.49 -15.69
N ASP A 41 17.73 20.36 -16.18
CA ASP A 41 16.87 19.20 -15.92
C ASP A 41 17.06 18.12 -16.97
N LEU A 42 16.52 16.92 -16.67
CA LEU A 42 16.48 15.75 -17.53
C LEU A 42 15.05 15.37 -17.92
N ALA A 43 14.87 14.89 -19.14
CA ALA A 43 13.67 14.13 -19.48
C ALA A 43 13.64 12.81 -18.64
N VAL A 44 12.45 12.42 -18.20
CA VAL A 44 12.27 11.24 -17.34
C VAL A 44 12.84 9.96 -17.97
N SER A 45 12.66 9.76 -19.28
CA SER A 45 13.23 8.62 -20.00
C SER A 45 14.76 8.57 -19.89
N ARG A 46 15.41 9.71 -20.01
CA ARG A 46 16.87 9.83 -19.90
C ARG A 46 17.36 9.61 -18.48
N PHE A 47 16.55 10.01 -17.53
CA PHE A 47 16.86 9.77 -16.12
C PHE A 47 16.92 8.28 -15.79
N PHE A 48 15.96 7.47 -16.30
CA PHE A 48 16.01 6.02 -16.15
C PHE A 48 17.23 5.41 -16.83
N GLU A 49 17.55 5.81 -18.07
CA GLU A 49 18.74 5.31 -18.77
C GLU A 49 20.04 5.52 -17.97
N ILE A 50 20.25 6.71 -17.40
CA ILE A 50 21.47 6.97 -16.63
C ILE A 50 21.52 6.24 -15.28
N LEU A 51 20.36 5.94 -14.67
CA LEU A 51 20.28 5.08 -13.49
C LEU A 51 20.65 3.64 -13.82
N ASP A 52 20.14 3.12 -14.94
CA ASP A 52 20.45 1.77 -15.42
C ASP A 52 21.95 1.63 -15.74
N ASN A 53 22.57 2.65 -16.36
CA ASN A 53 24.01 2.67 -16.68
C ASN A 53 24.90 2.59 -15.44
N ILE A 54 24.44 3.02 -14.28
CA ILE A 54 25.17 2.92 -13.00
C ILE A 54 24.59 1.85 -12.07
N HIS A 55 23.68 1.00 -12.56
CA HIS A 55 23.03 -0.10 -11.83
C HIS A 55 22.36 0.35 -10.52
N VAL A 56 21.71 1.51 -10.52
CA VAL A 56 20.95 2.05 -9.39
C VAL A 56 19.47 1.99 -9.70
N THR A 57 18.69 1.32 -8.84
CA THR A 57 17.23 1.27 -9.01
C THR A 57 16.59 2.62 -8.64
N ILE A 58 15.42 2.91 -9.22
CA ILE A 58 14.69 4.15 -8.92
C ILE A 58 14.31 4.24 -7.44
N GLU A 59 14.01 3.10 -6.79
CA GLU A 59 13.70 3.04 -5.37
C GLU A 59 14.89 3.50 -4.52
N ASN A 60 16.09 2.93 -4.75
CA ASN A 60 17.32 3.31 -4.03
C ASN A 60 17.64 4.79 -4.24
N PHE A 61 17.45 5.26 -5.48
CA PHE A 61 17.67 6.66 -5.80
C PHE A 61 16.69 7.57 -5.04
N MET A 62 15.39 7.25 -5.07
CA MET A 62 14.36 8.06 -4.41
C MET A 62 14.48 8.03 -2.89
N ASP A 63 14.86 6.91 -2.31
CA ASP A 63 15.13 6.82 -0.87
C ASP A 63 16.20 7.83 -0.44
N LYS A 64 17.31 7.88 -1.18
CA LYS A 64 18.38 8.84 -0.91
C LYS A 64 17.98 10.28 -1.22
N ALA A 65 17.30 10.54 -2.36
CA ALA A 65 16.86 11.87 -2.76
C ALA A 65 15.87 12.50 -1.75
N ARG A 66 15.18 11.65 -1.00
CA ARG A 66 14.29 12.06 0.10
C ARG A 66 14.98 12.03 1.47
N ASN A 67 16.30 11.90 1.55
CA ASN A 67 17.02 11.70 2.79
C ASN A 67 16.46 10.54 3.63
N PHE A 68 16.10 9.44 2.96
CA PHE A 68 15.45 8.27 3.57
C PHE A 68 14.11 8.58 4.28
N HIS A 69 13.51 9.76 3.98
CA HIS A 69 12.14 10.04 4.40
C HIS A 69 11.18 9.36 3.43
N ASN A 70 10.34 8.50 3.94
CA ASN A 70 9.31 7.82 3.18
C ASN A 70 8.30 8.83 2.58
N HIS A 71 7.65 8.42 1.49
CA HIS A 71 6.46 9.12 1.02
C HIS A 71 5.46 9.26 2.17
N GLU A 72 4.70 10.35 2.23
CA GLU A 72 3.83 10.67 3.37
C GLU A 72 2.93 9.51 3.81
N HIS A 73 2.32 8.80 2.83
CA HIS A 73 1.52 7.62 3.10
C HIS A 73 2.33 6.49 3.75
N VAL A 74 3.51 6.17 3.23
CA VAL A 74 4.40 5.14 3.79
C VAL A 74 4.87 5.54 5.19
N SER A 75 5.15 6.82 5.40
CA SER A 75 5.51 7.36 6.71
C SER A 75 4.38 7.23 7.72
N MET A 76 3.14 7.51 7.31
CA MET A 76 1.96 7.33 8.16
C MET A 76 1.76 5.84 8.50
N MET A 77 1.85 4.94 7.51
CA MET A 77 1.74 3.49 7.74
C MET A 77 2.82 2.97 8.69
N ALA A 78 4.05 3.47 8.58
CA ALA A 78 5.13 3.11 9.50
C ALA A 78 4.85 3.54 10.95
N GLN A 79 4.13 4.65 11.15
CA GLN A 79 3.70 5.10 12.48
C GLN A 79 2.51 4.29 13.02
N ILE A 80 1.62 3.83 12.16
CA ILE A 80 0.45 3.00 12.56
C ILE A 80 0.89 1.68 13.18
N ILE A 81 1.90 1.01 12.61
CA ILE A 81 2.33 -0.33 13.03
C ILE A 81 2.67 -0.41 14.55
N PRO A 82 3.56 0.44 15.10
CA PRO A 82 3.87 0.38 16.53
C PRO A 82 2.66 0.76 17.41
N LEU A 83 1.84 1.73 17.01
CA LEU A 83 0.63 2.12 17.73
C LEU A 83 -0.38 0.95 17.76
N TYR A 84 -0.46 0.22 16.67
CA TYR A 84 -1.34 -0.95 16.56
C TYR A 84 -0.94 -2.04 17.55
N TYR A 85 0.34 -2.38 17.64
CA TYR A 85 0.83 -3.43 18.56
C TYR A 85 0.84 -3.01 20.03
N SER A 86 1.03 -1.71 20.31
CA SER A 86 0.98 -1.17 21.69
C SER A 86 -0.43 -0.83 22.16
N ASN A 87 -1.44 -0.94 21.29
CA ASN A 87 -2.82 -0.51 21.54
C ASN A 87 -2.92 0.97 21.97
N ASP A 88 -2.10 1.84 21.35
CA ASP A 88 -1.99 3.25 21.70
C ASP A 88 -3.08 4.09 21.00
N ILE A 89 -4.26 4.17 21.61
CA ILE A 89 -5.38 4.98 21.12
C ILE A 89 -5.01 6.48 21.07
N ALA A 90 -4.27 6.99 22.05
CA ALA A 90 -3.86 8.40 22.08
C ALA A 90 -2.93 8.75 20.91
N GLY A 91 -2.02 7.81 20.55
CA GLY A 91 -1.17 7.92 19.37
C GLY A 91 -1.98 7.97 18.07
N PHE A 92 -2.98 7.10 17.92
CA PHE A 92 -3.90 7.15 16.75
C PHE A 92 -4.65 8.47 16.68
N GLN A 93 -5.18 8.98 17.79
CA GLN A 93 -5.86 10.28 17.84
C GLN A 93 -4.94 11.45 17.52
N LYS A 94 -3.66 11.35 17.88
CA LYS A 94 -2.65 12.34 17.48
C LYS A 94 -2.47 12.35 15.97
N LEU A 95 -2.27 11.18 15.36
CA LEU A 95 -2.16 11.07 13.90
C LEU A 95 -3.43 11.56 13.19
N GLN A 96 -4.62 11.29 13.73
CA GLN A 96 -5.88 11.80 13.18
C GLN A 96 -5.91 13.34 13.15
N ARG A 97 -5.51 13.99 14.24
CA ARG A 97 -5.44 15.46 14.28
C ARG A 97 -4.46 16.01 13.24
N GLU A 98 -3.32 15.36 13.06
CA GLU A 98 -2.35 15.75 12.04
C GLU A 98 -2.93 15.62 10.62
N GLN A 99 -3.68 14.54 10.32
CA GLN A 99 -4.36 14.40 9.03
C GLN A 99 -5.41 15.49 8.81
N LEU A 100 -6.20 15.81 9.85
CA LEU A 100 -7.21 16.86 9.77
C LEU A 100 -6.60 18.25 9.51
N GLU A 101 -5.48 18.59 10.15
CA GLU A 101 -4.80 19.87 9.88
C GLU A 101 -4.21 19.92 8.46
N LYS A 102 -3.66 18.81 7.98
CA LYS A 102 -3.15 18.71 6.61
C LYS A 102 -4.26 18.83 5.57
N SER A 103 -5.46 18.30 5.82
CA SER A 103 -6.59 18.41 4.89
C SER A 103 -7.00 19.88 4.66
N LYS A 104 -6.91 20.73 5.69
CA LYS A 104 -7.27 22.15 5.59
C LYS A 104 -6.34 22.98 4.72
N SER A 105 -5.07 22.58 4.59
CA SER A 105 -4.02 23.31 3.87
C SER A 105 -3.61 22.64 2.55
N SER A 106 -4.14 21.47 2.25
CA SER A 106 -3.76 20.67 1.09
C SER A 106 -4.55 21.03 -0.17
N THR A 107 -3.92 20.88 -1.32
CA THR A 107 -4.59 20.88 -2.63
C THR A 107 -5.34 19.57 -2.90
N THR A 108 -5.11 18.54 -2.09
CA THR A 108 -5.74 17.22 -2.15
C THR A 108 -6.38 16.84 -0.81
N PRO A 109 -7.38 17.59 -0.31
CA PRO A 109 -7.95 17.38 1.03
C PRO A 109 -8.55 15.99 1.22
N LEU A 110 -9.18 15.44 0.19
CA LEU A 110 -9.82 14.11 0.24
C LEU A 110 -8.85 13.00 0.69
N TYR A 111 -7.60 13.04 0.24
CA TYR A 111 -6.59 12.06 0.64
C TYR A 111 -6.38 12.05 2.18
N PHE A 112 -6.30 13.23 2.79
CA PHE A 112 -6.12 13.34 4.24
C PHE A 112 -7.38 13.01 5.03
N GLU A 113 -8.57 13.30 4.46
CA GLU A 113 -9.85 12.89 5.03
C GLU A 113 -9.98 11.36 5.04
N LEU A 114 -9.62 10.68 3.96
CA LEU A 114 -9.62 9.21 3.89
C LEU A 114 -8.63 8.59 4.88
N ASN A 115 -7.45 9.20 5.07
CA ASN A 115 -6.49 8.80 6.10
C ASN A 115 -7.07 8.98 7.51
N TRP A 116 -7.80 10.06 7.75
CA TRP A 116 -8.48 10.29 9.02
C TRP A 116 -9.52 9.20 9.29
N ILE A 117 -10.32 8.83 8.28
CA ILE A 117 -11.34 7.76 8.38
C ILE A 117 -10.66 6.41 8.64
N LEU A 118 -9.56 6.10 7.95
CA LEU A 118 -8.76 4.89 8.19
C LEU A 118 -8.33 4.79 9.67
N LEU A 119 -7.80 5.89 10.22
CA LEU A 119 -7.38 5.94 11.62
C LEU A 119 -8.57 5.82 12.58
N GLN A 120 -9.73 6.39 12.24
CA GLN A 120 -10.96 6.19 13.00
C GLN A 120 -11.37 4.73 13.05
N GLY A 121 -11.33 4.02 11.91
CA GLY A 121 -11.60 2.58 11.86
C GLY A 121 -10.66 1.77 12.75
N LEU A 122 -9.36 2.09 12.72
CA LEU A 122 -8.38 1.43 13.59
C LEU A 122 -8.63 1.70 15.08
N ILE A 123 -9.12 2.87 15.46
CA ILE A 123 -9.54 3.20 16.83
C ILE A 123 -10.77 2.36 17.20
N CYS A 124 -11.82 2.37 16.37
CA CYS A 124 -13.05 1.63 16.63
C CYS A 124 -12.82 0.11 16.78
N GLN A 125 -11.89 -0.46 16.03
CA GLN A 125 -11.51 -1.87 16.16
C GLN A 125 -10.86 -2.21 17.51
N ARG A 126 -10.36 -1.22 18.26
CA ARG A 126 -9.64 -1.40 19.52
C ARG A 126 -10.42 -0.94 20.74
N ASP A 127 -11.31 0.00 20.56
CA ASP A 127 -12.10 0.59 21.63
C ASP A 127 -13.55 0.73 21.17
N ALA A 128 -14.41 -0.15 21.69
CA ALA A 128 -15.84 -0.19 21.39
C ALA A 128 -16.63 1.04 21.86
N THR A 129 -15.99 2.00 22.54
CA THR A 129 -16.62 3.29 22.87
C THR A 129 -16.61 4.27 21.70
N TYR A 130 -15.88 3.96 20.63
CA TYR A 130 -15.84 4.75 19.40
C TYR A 130 -16.66 4.07 18.30
N ASP A 131 -17.36 4.87 17.51
CA ASP A 131 -18.20 4.41 16.41
C ASP A 131 -17.70 4.93 15.05
N MET A 132 -17.88 4.13 14.01
CA MET A 132 -17.75 4.56 12.62
C MET A 132 -19.06 5.18 12.16
N LYS A 133 -18.97 6.38 11.57
CA LYS A 133 -20.14 7.03 10.98
C LYS A 133 -20.39 6.47 9.58
N GLN A 134 -21.66 6.28 9.24
CA GLN A 134 -22.05 5.81 7.91
C GLN A 134 -21.56 6.76 6.81
N ASP A 135 -21.69 8.08 7.01
CA ASP A 135 -21.23 9.09 6.04
C ASP A 135 -19.72 8.97 5.71
N ASP A 136 -18.91 8.58 6.71
CA ASP A 136 -17.47 8.35 6.52
C ASP A 136 -17.22 7.08 5.71
N LEU A 137 -17.96 6.01 5.98
CA LEU A 137 -17.91 4.77 5.20
C LEU A 137 -18.38 4.98 3.76
N ASP A 138 -19.46 5.72 3.57
CA ASP A 138 -19.99 6.07 2.24
C ASP A 138 -18.96 6.89 1.45
N LYS A 139 -18.27 7.84 2.09
CA LYS A 139 -17.20 8.60 1.45
C LYS A 139 -16.05 7.70 0.96
N VAL A 140 -15.64 6.70 1.76
CA VAL A 140 -14.63 5.72 1.35
C VAL A 140 -15.14 4.86 0.20
N ALA A 141 -16.37 4.36 0.28
CA ALA A 141 -16.98 3.55 -0.77
C ALA A 141 -17.08 4.32 -2.09
N ASP A 142 -17.52 5.59 -2.06
CA ASP A 142 -17.59 6.48 -3.21
C ASP A 142 -16.21 6.76 -3.84
N TYR A 143 -15.18 6.88 -3.00
CA TYR A 143 -13.80 7.03 -3.49
C TYR A 143 -13.35 5.76 -4.20
N LEU A 144 -13.47 4.60 -3.54
CA LEU A 144 -13.02 3.31 -4.08
C LEU A 144 -13.75 2.94 -5.38
N PHE A 145 -15.04 3.27 -5.48
CA PHE A 145 -15.85 3.03 -6.68
C PHE A 145 -15.35 3.80 -7.92
N LYS A 146 -14.75 4.98 -7.71
CA LYS A 146 -14.25 5.85 -8.80
C LYS A 146 -12.85 5.44 -9.30
N ILE A 147 -12.15 4.58 -8.57
CA ILE A 147 -10.78 4.17 -8.90
C ILE A 147 -10.82 2.85 -9.69
N GLU A 148 -10.44 2.92 -10.96
CA GLU A 148 -10.41 1.73 -11.83
C GLU A 148 -9.27 0.77 -11.47
N GLU A 149 -8.09 1.30 -11.17
CA GLU A 149 -6.89 0.52 -10.82
C GLU A 149 -6.47 0.84 -9.39
N TRP A 150 -6.61 -0.15 -8.51
CA TRP A 150 -6.23 0.02 -7.11
C TRP A 150 -4.72 -0.10 -6.93
N THR A 151 -4.15 0.90 -6.31
CA THR A 151 -2.77 0.89 -5.84
C THR A 151 -2.68 0.27 -4.44
N MET A 152 -1.47 0.28 -3.86
CA MET A 152 -1.30 -0.12 -2.45
C MET A 152 -2.19 0.68 -1.50
N TYR A 153 -2.49 1.94 -1.84
CA TYR A 153 -3.29 2.81 -0.97
C TYR A 153 -4.72 2.31 -0.82
N GLU A 154 -5.40 2.01 -1.91
CA GLU A 154 -6.79 1.52 -1.91
C GLU A 154 -6.89 0.14 -1.24
N LEU A 155 -5.93 -0.74 -1.52
CA LEU A 155 -5.85 -2.07 -0.88
C LEU A 155 -5.70 -1.97 0.64
N ILE A 156 -4.86 -1.04 1.14
CA ILE A 156 -4.68 -0.80 2.57
C ILE A 156 -5.93 -0.15 3.17
N LEU A 157 -6.50 0.86 2.49
CA LEU A 157 -7.68 1.56 2.95
C LEU A 157 -8.86 0.59 3.16
N PHE A 158 -9.21 -0.16 2.12
CA PHE A 158 -10.29 -1.14 2.19
C PHE A 158 -9.95 -2.30 3.12
N GLY A 159 -8.71 -2.82 3.05
CA GLY A 159 -8.25 -3.94 3.88
C GLY A 159 -8.26 -3.67 5.40
N ASN A 160 -8.33 -2.41 5.82
CA ASN A 160 -8.48 -2.05 7.25
C ASN A 160 -9.91 -1.63 7.62
N LEU A 161 -10.76 -1.32 6.64
CA LEU A 161 -12.14 -0.86 6.88
C LEU A 161 -13.21 -1.89 6.51
N TYR A 162 -12.84 -3.01 5.87
CA TYR A 162 -13.80 -4.01 5.37
C TYR A 162 -14.80 -4.49 6.43
N SER A 163 -14.37 -4.61 7.69
CA SER A 163 -15.20 -5.13 8.79
C SER A 163 -16.37 -4.22 9.19
N PHE A 164 -16.39 -2.97 8.69
CA PHE A 164 -17.47 -2.01 8.92
C PHE A 164 -18.53 -2.03 7.81
N TYR A 165 -18.32 -2.79 6.75
CA TYR A 165 -19.27 -2.94 5.65
C TYR A 165 -20.04 -4.27 5.76
N ASP A 166 -21.20 -4.34 5.10
CA ASP A 166 -21.93 -5.59 5.01
C ASP A 166 -21.22 -6.63 4.16
N VAL A 167 -21.54 -7.90 4.38
CA VAL A 167 -20.86 -9.03 3.75
C VAL A 167 -21.04 -9.05 2.22
N ASP A 168 -22.15 -8.54 1.70
CA ASP A 168 -22.41 -8.53 0.26
C ASP A 168 -21.54 -7.48 -0.43
N TYR A 169 -21.38 -6.29 0.18
CA TYR A 169 -20.47 -5.26 -0.29
C TYR A 169 -19.02 -5.76 -0.30
N VAL A 170 -18.55 -6.32 0.84
CA VAL A 170 -17.19 -6.85 0.97
C VAL A 170 -16.92 -7.96 -0.03
N THR A 171 -17.88 -8.86 -0.24
CA THR A 171 -17.75 -9.94 -1.21
C THR A 171 -17.63 -9.43 -2.63
N ARG A 172 -18.48 -8.47 -3.01
CA ARG A 172 -18.47 -7.88 -4.36
C ARG A 172 -17.14 -7.20 -4.65
N ILE A 173 -16.69 -6.32 -3.76
CA ILE A 173 -15.42 -5.60 -3.92
C ILE A 173 -14.24 -6.57 -3.89
N GLY A 174 -14.22 -7.51 -2.95
CA GLY A 174 -13.17 -8.51 -2.86
C GLY A 174 -13.02 -9.32 -4.15
N ARG A 175 -14.14 -9.79 -4.75
CA ARG A 175 -14.11 -10.50 -6.02
C ARG A 175 -13.57 -9.63 -7.15
N GLU A 176 -14.03 -8.39 -7.26
CA GLU A 176 -13.56 -7.46 -8.29
C GLU A 176 -12.04 -7.25 -8.23
N VAL A 177 -11.49 -7.08 -7.03
CA VAL A 177 -10.03 -6.98 -6.84
C VAL A 177 -9.32 -8.28 -7.23
N MET A 178 -9.87 -9.45 -6.85
CA MET A 178 -9.25 -10.75 -7.17
C MET A 178 -9.29 -11.07 -8.68
N GLU A 179 -10.34 -10.65 -9.39
CA GLU A 179 -10.48 -10.86 -10.84
C GLU A 179 -9.50 -10.02 -11.66
N ARG A 180 -8.99 -8.93 -11.10
CA ARG A 180 -7.92 -8.11 -11.70
C ARG A 180 -6.51 -8.65 -11.40
N GLU A 181 -6.39 -9.94 -11.05
CA GLU A 181 -5.15 -10.60 -10.59
C GLU A 181 -3.96 -10.41 -11.54
N GLU A 182 -4.16 -10.37 -12.86
CA GLU A 182 -3.07 -10.24 -13.84
C GLU A 182 -2.28 -8.95 -13.66
N PHE A 183 -2.95 -7.85 -13.29
CA PHE A 183 -2.31 -6.56 -13.02
C PHE A 183 -1.41 -6.60 -11.76
N TYR A 184 -1.79 -7.38 -10.74
CA TYR A 184 -1.07 -7.44 -9.46
C TYR A 184 0.02 -8.52 -9.40
N GLN A 185 0.04 -9.47 -10.34
CA GLN A 185 0.93 -10.65 -10.28
C GLN A 185 2.42 -10.32 -10.39
N GLU A 186 2.79 -9.25 -11.08
CA GLU A 186 4.20 -8.91 -11.30
C GLU A 186 4.79 -8.07 -10.16
N ILE A 187 3.96 -7.42 -9.35
CA ILE A 187 4.40 -6.56 -8.26
C ILE A 187 4.28 -7.30 -6.91
N SER A 188 5.37 -7.82 -6.40
CA SER A 188 5.40 -8.65 -5.19
C SER A 188 4.74 -8.03 -3.94
N ARG A 189 4.78 -6.70 -3.80
CA ARG A 189 4.13 -5.96 -2.69
C ARG A 189 2.61 -5.96 -2.83
N HIS A 190 2.08 -5.72 -4.03
CA HIS A 190 0.64 -5.77 -4.30
C HIS A 190 0.09 -7.18 -4.09
N LYS A 191 0.77 -8.19 -4.60
CA LYS A 191 0.38 -9.59 -4.43
C LYS A 191 0.18 -9.99 -2.97
N ARG A 192 1.04 -9.51 -2.08
CA ARG A 192 0.88 -9.77 -0.65
C ARG A 192 -0.35 -9.07 -0.07
N LEU A 193 -0.62 -7.80 -0.45
CA LEU A 193 -1.79 -7.06 0.02
C LEU A 193 -3.09 -7.66 -0.49
N VAL A 194 -3.12 -8.08 -1.75
CA VAL A 194 -4.28 -8.79 -2.33
C VAL A 194 -4.55 -10.10 -1.60
N LEU A 195 -3.51 -10.86 -1.24
CA LEU A 195 -3.67 -12.07 -0.44
C LEU A 195 -4.22 -11.77 0.96
N ILE A 196 -3.69 -10.74 1.64
CA ILE A 196 -4.20 -10.33 2.96
C ILE A 196 -5.67 -9.90 2.82
N LEU A 197 -6.03 -9.17 1.78
CA LEU A 197 -7.42 -8.81 1.52
C LEU A 197 -8.30 -10.04 1.28
N ALA A 198 -7.83 -11.04 0.53
CA ALA A 198 -8.56 -12.28 0.33
C ALA A 198 -8.82 -13.02 1.65
N LEU A 199 -7.83 -13.06 2.54
CA LEU A 199 -7.97 -13.64 3.89
C LEU A 199 -8.96 -12.84 4.73
N ASN A 200 -8.95 -11.51 4.67
CA ASN A 200 -9.90 -10.66 5.38
C ASN A 200 -11.33 -10.87 4.87
N CYS A 201 -11.53 -10.94 3.56
CA CYS A 201 -12.84 -11.26 2.97
C CYS A 201 -13.31 -12.67 3.37
N TYR A 202 -12.40 -13.64 3.38
CA TYR A 202 -12.70 -15.01 3.82
C TYR A 202 -13.17 -15.03 5.28
N GLN A 203 -12.42 -14.40 6.18
CA GLN A 203 -12.80 -14.27 7.58
C GLN A 203 -14.17 -13.62 7.74
N HIS A 204 -14.40 -12.48 7.08
CA HIS A 204 -15.66 -11.74 7.16
C HIS A 204 -16.86 -12.57 6.68
N CYS A 205 -16.69 -13.33 5.60
CA CYS A 205 -17.71 -14.26 5.14
C CYS A 205 -18.02 -15.36 6.17
N LEU A 206 -17.00 -15.88 6.87
CA LEU A 206 -17.20 -16.89 7.92
C LEU A 206 -17.93 -16.32 9.13
N GLU A 207 -17.57 -15.12 9.58
CA GLU A 207 -18.19 -14.42 10.71
C GLU A 207 -19.68 -14.15 10.46
N HIS A 208 -20.06 -13.89 9.20
CA HIS A 208 -21.45 -13.65 8.78
C HIS A 208 -22.14 -14.89 8.20
N SER A 209 -21.59 -16.10 8.41
CA SER A 209 -22.16 -17.35 7.90
C SER A 209 -22.41 -17.41 6.40
N SER A 210 -21.70 -16.59 5.62
CA SER A 210 -21.80 -16.52 4.15
C SER A 210 -20.89 -17.58 3.50
N PHE A 211 -21.19 -18.86 3.74
CA PHE A 211 -20.33 -19.98 3.34
C PHE A 211 -20.12 -20.12 1.83
N TYR A 212 -21.09 -19.73 1.03
CA TYR A 212 -20.96 -19.73 -0.43
C TYR A 212 -19.84 -18.75 -0.89
N ASN A 213 -19.83 -17.54 -0.34
CA ASN A 213 -18.82 -16.55 -0.63
C ASN A 213 -17.47 -16.89 0.02
N ALA A 214 -17.49 -17.46 1.22
CA ALA A 214 -16.29 -17.98 1.88
C ALA A 214 -15.54 -18.99 1.01
N ASN A 215 -16.25 -19.93 0.36
CA ASN A 215 -15.65 -20.92 -0.53
C ASN A 215 -14.89 -20.29 -1.72
N TYR A 216 -15.39 -19.16 -2.25
CA TYR A 216 -14.68 -18.44 -3.32
C TYR A 216 -13.32 -17.93 -2.85
N PHE A 217 -13.28 -17.24 -1.70
CA PHE A 217 -12.04 -16.69 -1.17
C PHE A 217 -11.09 -17.78 -0.66
N GLU A 218 -11.63 -18.89 -0.15
CA GLU A 218 -10.84 -20.08 0.20
C GLU A 218 -10.10 -20.62 -1.03
N ALA A 219 -10.81 -20.88 -2.13
CA ALA A 219 -10.24 -21.41 -3.35
C ALA A 219 -9.20 -20.45 -3.98
N TYR A 220 -9.50 -19.14 -3.98
CA TYR A 220 -8.56 -18.12 -4.45
C TYR A 220 -7.28 -18.10 -3.62
N THR A 221 -7.42 -18.08 -2.29
CA THR A 221 -6.29 -18.06 -1.34
C THR A 221 -5.43 -19.31 -1.49
N GLU A 222 -6.04 -20.49 -1.62
CA GLU A 222 -5.37 -21.78 -1.81
C GLU A 222 -4.49 -21.77 -3.08
N LYS A 223 -5.04 -21.27 -4.20
CA LYS A 223 -4.31 -21.14 -5.47
C LYS A 223 -3.06 -20.28 -5.37
N ILE A 224 -3.08 -19.22 -4.51
CA ILE A 224 -1.96 -18.28 -4.38
C ILE A 224 -0.93 -18.76 -3.35
N ILE A 225 -1.36 -19.34 -2.23
CA ILE A 225 -0.50 -19.81 -1.14
C ILE A 225 0.50 -20.87 -1.61
N ASP A 226 0.11 -21.74 -2.53
CA ASP A 226 0.98 -22.79 -3.06
C ASP A 226 2.15 -22.25 -3.92
N LYS A 227 2.09 -20.98 -4.35
CA LYS A 227 3.11 -20.34 -5.20
C LYS A 227 4.25 -19.67 -4.41
N GLY A 228 4.54 -20.07 -3.17
CA GLY A 228 5.76 -19.66 -2.45
C GLY A 228 5.58 -18.52 -1.44
N ILE A 229 4.44 -18.42 -0.79
CA ILE A 229 4.10 -17.36 0.17
C ILE A 229 4.56 -17.66 1.60
N LYS A 230 4.73 -16.58 2.37
CA LYS A 230 5.30 -16.56 3.72
C LYS A 230 4.50 -17.38 4.73
N LEU A 231 5.19 -17.90 5.72
CA LEU A 231 4.68 -18.80 6.77
C LEU A 231 3.48 -18.21 7.53
N TYR A 232 3.45 -16.89 7.73
CA TYR A 232 2.37 -16.22 8.47
C TYR A 232 1.01 -16.35 7.76
N GLU A 233 0.94 -15.96 6.49
CA GLU A 233 -0.29 -15.99 5.70
C GLU A 233 -0.81 -17.42 5.54
N ARG A 234 0.09 -18.38 5.40
CA ARG A 234 -0.26 -19.82 5.36
C ARG A 234 -0.88 -20.30 6.68
N ASN A 235 -0.32 -19.91 7.80
CA ASN A 235 -0.85 -20.29 9.12
C ASN A 235 -2.23 -19.66 9.38
N VAL A 236 -2.43 -18.39 9.02
CA VAL A 236 -3.73 -17.71 9.13
C VAL A 236 -4.78 -18.41 8.26
N PHE A 237 -4.43 -18.75 7.02
CA PHE A 237 -5.33 -19.49 6.13
C PHE A 237 -5.75 -20.84 6.70
N HIS A 238 -4.80 -21.63 7.19
CA HIS A 238 -5.11 -22.93 7.79
C HIS A 238 -5.96 -22.82 9.05
N LEU A 239 -5.79 -21.77 9.84
CA LEU A 239 -6.64 -21.49 11.00
C LEU A 239 -8.09 -21.23 10.56
N PHE A 240 -8.31 -20.35 9.58
CA PHE A 240 -9.64 -20.05 9.04
C PHE A 240 -10.30 -21.28 8.39
N LYS A 241 -9.53 -22.08 7.66
CA LYS A 241 -10.03 -23.34 7.07
C LYS A 241 -10.53 -24.33 8.14
N ARG A 242 -9.82 -24.45 9.24
CA ARG A 242 -10.27 -25.27 10.39
C ARG A 242 -11.53 -24.70 11.04
N PHE A 243 -11.60 -23.38 11.20
CA PHE A 243 -12.77 -22.71 11.75
C PHE A 243 -14.02 -22.94 10.88
N CYS A 244 -13.89 -22.81 9.56
CA CYS A 244 -14.95 -23.12 8.59
C CYS A 244 -15.47 -24.55 8.72
N LEU A 245 -14.58 -25.53 8.87
CA LEU A 245 -14.96 -26.94 9.03
C LEU A 245 -15.74 -27.21 10.33
N ILE A 246 -15.42 -26.49 11.40
CA ILE A 246 -16.13 -26.61 12.69
C ILE A 246 -17.52 -25.95 12.55
N SER A 247 -17.60 -24.75 12.01
CA SER A 247 -18.87 -24.00 11.86
C SER A 247 -19.87 -24.71 10.96
N LYS A 248 -19.41 -25.35 9.88
CA LYS A 248 -20.28 -26.16 8.98
C LYS A 248 -20.82 -27.44 9.63
N ARG A 249 -20.23 -27.90 10.74
CA ARG A 249 -20.72 -29.11 11.47
C ARG A 249 -21.72 -28.79 12.56
N THR A 250 -21.87 -27.52 12.91
CA THR A 250 -22.76 -27.04 13.99
C THR A 250 -24.08 -26.46 13.46
N VAL A 251 -24.23 -26.39 12.15
CA VAL A 251 -25.46 -26.04 11.42
C VAL A 251 -26.03 -27.31 10.79
#